data_36cd672ef89676a3476a7416ab208b5e
#
_entry.id   36cd672ef89676a3476a7416ab208b5e
#
_cell.length_a   1.000
_cell.length_b   1.000
_cell.length_c   1.000
_cell.angle_alpha   90.00
_cell.angle_beta   90.00
_cell.angle_gamma   90.00
#
_symmetry.space_group_name_H-M   'P 1'
#
loop_
_entity.id
_entity.type
_entity.pdbx_description
1 polymer ?
#
loop_
_entity_poly.entity_id
_entity_poly.type
_entity_poly.pdbx_seq_one_letter_code
_entity_poly.pdbx_strand_id
1 'polypeptide(L)'
;MNLHEYQGKAILKSYGVAVQEGIVVDKVEDALAAANELTALTGTTWFVIKAQIHAGGRGKGTVEETGSHGVTLAKGIDQVEEKVRGILGGHLTTAQTNGKGKKVNKVLIAQDVYYPGVAEIEEFYMSVLLDREISKNVIVYSTEGGMDIEHVAEHTPEKIHREIIDPRVGLQGFQARKIAFNLGLSGEAF
;
A
#
# COMPACT_ATOMS: atom_id res chain seq x y z
N MET A 1 -13.04 9.23 -7.62
CA MET A 1 -12.31 10.04 -6.60
C MET A 1 -10.89 9.49 -6.55
N ASN A 2 -9.90 10.36 -6.68
CA ASN A 2 -8.50 9.94 -6.64
C ASN A 2 -7.92 10.28 -5.25
N LEU A 3 -7.71 9.25 -4.42
CA LEU A 3 -7.08 9.39 -3.12
C LEU A 3 -5.61 8.99 -3.20
N HIS A 4 -4.76 9.66 -2.44
CA HIS A 4 -3.43 9.16 -2.14
C HIS A 4 -3.49 8.03 -1.11
N GLU A 5 -2.44 7.22 -1.03
CA GLU A 5 -2.34 6.10 -0.09
C GLU A 5 -2.64 6.53 1.36
N TYR A 6 -2.03 7.62 1.82
CA TYR A 6 -2.24 8.11 3.19
C TYR A 6 -3.69 8.51 3.48
N GLN A 7 -4.40 9.05 2.48
CA GLN A 7 -5.81 9.42 2.63
C GLN A 7 -6.70 8.16 2.71
N GLY A 8 -6.41 7.17 1.86
CA GLY A 8 -7.09 5.87 1.93
C GLY A 8 -6.85 5.18 3.28
N LYS A 9 -5.62 5.18 3.78
CA LYS A 9 -5.30 4.65 5.12
C LYS A 9 -6.05 5.37 6.24
N ALA A 10 -6.15 6.70 6.18
CA ALA A 10 -6.90 7.47 7.18
C ALA A 10 -8.39 7.07 7.21
N ILE A 11 -9.00 6.86 6.05
CA ILE A 11 -10.37 6.38 5.95
C ILE A 11 -10.50 4.97 6.53
N LEU A 12 -9.64 4.02 6.13
CA LEU A 12 -9.67 2.65 6.65
C LEU A 12 -9.50 2.62 8.17
N LYS A 13 -8.58 3.43 8.70
CA LYS A 13 -8.35 3.57 10.15
C LYS A 13 -9.58 4.08 10.88
N SER A 14 -10.33 5.02 10.29
CA SER A 14 -11.58 5.54 10.88
C SER A 14 -12.69 4.49 10.99
N TYR A 15 -12.59 3.41 10.22
CA TYR A 15 -13.47 2.24 10.29
C TYR A 15 -12.89 1.08 11.11
N GLY A 16 -11.81 1.32 11.87
CA GLY A 16 -11.20 0.31 12.74
C GLY A 16 -10.32 -0.70 12.04
N VAL A 17 -9.99 -0.50 10.77
CA VAL A 17 -9.05 -1.36 10.04
C VAL A 17 -7.63 -1.06 10.50
N ALA A 18 -6.89 -2.09 10.88
CA ALA A 18 -5.46 -1.96 11.18
C ALA A 18 -4.71 -1.52 9.94
N VAL A 19 -3.95 -0.45 10.05
CA VAL A 19 -3.13 0.10 8.95
C VAL A 19 -1.71 0.33 9.42
N GLN A 20 -0.77 0.19 8.52
CA GLN A 20 0.61 0.61 8.73
C GLN A 20 0.64 2.12 9.04
N GLU A 21 1.17 2.51 10.18
CA GLU A 21 1.27 3.92 10.56
C GLU A 21 2.27 4.66 9.67
N GLY A 22 2.05 5.95 9.53
CA GLY A 22 2.95 6.79 8.74
C GLY A 22 2.57 8.26 8.77
N ILE A 23 3.55 9.09 8.51
CA ILE A 23 3.44 10.55 8.53
C ILE A 23 3.81 11.10 7.15
N VAL A 24 2.99 12.01 6.65
CA VAL A 24 3.19 12.63 5.33
C VAL A 24 4.00 13.90 5.49
N VAL A 25 5.01 14.07 4.65
CA VAL A 25 5.78 15.31 4.55
C VAL A 25 5.77 15.83 3.12
N ASP A 26 5.84 17.14 2.96
CA ASP A 26 5.98 17.86 1.68
C ASP A 26 7.26 18.70 1.61
N LYS A 27 8.09 18.63 2.64
CA LYS A 27 9.42 19.25 2.73
C LYS A 27 10.42 18.23 3.27
N VAL A 28 11.64 18.31 2.77
CA VAL A 28 12.74 17.43 3.21
C VAL A 28 13.11 17.72 4.68
N GLU A 29 13.04 18.98 5.07
CA GLU A 29 13.39 19.45 6.43
C GLU A 29 12.51 18.83 7.52
N ASP A 30 11.27 18.44 7.19
CA ASP A 30 10.32 17.84 8.11
C ASP A 30 10.53 16.32 8.28
N ALA A 31 11.38 15.71 7.46
CA ALA A 31 11.52 14.25 7.39
C ALA A 31 12.02 13.63 8.69
N LEU A 32 13.04 14.23 9.33
CA LEU A 32 13.58 13.71 10.59
C LEU A 32 12.60 13.87 11.75
N ALA A 33 11.87 14.98 11.81
CA ALA A 33 10.84 15.19 12.83
C ALA A 33 9.72 14.14 12.69
N ALA A 34 9.25 13.90 11.48
CA ALA A 34 8.24 12.88 11.18
C ALA A 34 8.72 11.46 11.53
N ALA A 35 9.97 11.12 11.23
CA ALA A 35 10.55 9.81 11.59
C ALA A 35 10.65 9.62 13.11
N ASN A 36 11.08 10.65 13.84
CA ASN A 36 11.13 10.62 15.31
C ASN A 36 9.74 10.46 15.93
N GLU A 37 8.75 11.19 15.43
CA GLU A 37 7.35 11.07 15.87
C GLU A 37 6.83 9.65 15.60
N LEU A 38 7.10 9.11 14.42
CA LEU A 38 6.69 7.75 14.05
C LEU A 38 7.36 6.70 14.93
N THR A 39 8.64 6.88 15.28
CA THR A 39 9.35 6.01 16.23
C THR A 39 8.71 6.07 17.61
N ALA A 40 8.38 7.27 18.10
CA ALA A 40 7.71 7.43 19.40
C ALA A 40 6.33 6.77 19.43
N LEU A 41 5.59 6.81 18.29
CA LEU A 41 4.26 6.23 18.16
C LEU A 41 4.28 4.70 18.08
N THR A 42 5.23 4.11 17.34
CA THR A 42 5.20 2.70 16.93
C THR A 42 6.37 1.86 17.42
N GLY A 43 7.42 2.50 17.90
CA GLY A 43 8.68 1.83 18.24
C GLY A 43 9.53 1.43 17.02
N THR A 44 9.10 1.76 15.80
CA THR A 44 9.86 1.40 14.60
C THR A 44 11.21 2.10 14.54
N THR A 45 12.21 1.38 14.04
CA THR A 45 13.55 1.92 13.75
C THR A 45 13.86 1.85 12.25
N TRP A 46 13.03 1.19 11.46
CA TRP A 46 13.11 1.11 10.01
C TRP A 46 11.91 1.77 9.38
N PHE A 47 12.13 2.47 8.27
CA PHE A 47 11.12 3.32 7.64
C PHE A 47 11.01 3.01 6.16
N VAL A 48 9.79 3.05 5.64
CA VAL A 48 9.52 2.95 4.20
C VAL A 48 9.06 4.30 3.70
N ILE A 49 9.82 4.90 2.80
CA ILE A 49 9.51 6.19 2.19
C ILE A 49 8.78 5.92 0.88
N LYS A 50 7.55 6.40 0.78
CA LYS A 50 6.66 6.11 -0.35
C LYS A 50 6.20 7.39 -1.04
N ALA A 51 6.53 7.55 -2.31
CA ALA A 51 6.01 8.64 -3.15
C ALA A 51 4.47 8.64 -3.14
N GLN A 52 3.87 9.80 -3.01
CA GLN A 52 2.42 9.97 -3.06
C GLN A 52 2.01 10.58 -4.41
N ILE A 53 1.75 9.70 -5.37
CA ILE A 53 1.22 10.06 -6.70
C ILE A 53 0.00 9.18 -7.03
N HIS A 54 -0.83 9.64 -7.96
CA HIS A 54 -1.98 8.86 -8.46
C HIS A 54 -1.52 7.93 -9.60
N ALA A 55 -0.69 6.94 -9.25
CA ALA A 55 -0.29 5.84 -10.12
C ALA A 55 0.14 4.64 -9.26
N GLY A 56 -0.12 3.44 -9.75
CA GLY A 56 0.42 2.19 -9.20
C GLY A 56 1.85 1.93 -9.67
N GLY A 57 2.44 0.83 -9.19
CA GLY A 57 3.79 0.41 -9.60
C GLY A 57 4.92 1.29 -9.09
N ARG A 58 4.69 2.11 -8.05
CA ARG A 58 5.67 3.08 -7.52
C ARG A 58 6.98 2.42 -7.06
N GLY A 59 6.89 1.20 -6.50
CA GLY A 59 8.07 0.46 -6.03
C GLY A 59 9.04 0.07 -7.15
N LYS A 60 8.53 -0.18 -8.36
CA LYS A 60 9.31 -0.47 -9.57
C LYS A 60 9.56 0.78 -10.42
N GLY A 61 8.89 1.90 -10.11
CA GLY A 61 9.05 3.17 -10.80
C GLY A 61 10.36 3.85 -10.46
N THR A 62 10.78 4.78 -11.31
CA THR A 62 12.05 5.51 -11.19
C THR A 62 11.80 7.01 -11.20
N VAL A 63 12.41 7.72 -10.26
CA VAL A 63 12.47 9.18 -10.22
C VAL A 63 13.50 9.66 -11.24
N GLU A 64 13.08 10.42 -12.22
CA GLU A 64 13.89 10.80 -13.40
C GLU A 64 15.16 11.56 -13.01
N GLU A 65 15.09 12.43 -12.02
CA GLU A 65 16.20 13.31 -11.62
C GLU A 65 17.26 12.59 -10.76
N THR A 66 16.87 11.54 -10.04
CA THR A 66 17.76 10.92 -9.03
C THR A 66 18.04 9.44 -9.28
N GLY A 67 17.24 8.78 -10.12
CA GLY A 67 17.29 7.33 -10.30
C GLY A 67 16.72 6.54 -9.12
N SER A 68 16.21 7.20 -8.07
CA SER A 68 15.60 6.54 -6.92
C SER A 68 14.29 5.85 -7.29
N HIS A 69 13.96 4.77 -6.59
CA HIS A 69 12.61 4.19 -6.70
C HIS A 69 11.59 5.01 -5.94
N GLY A 70 10.31 4.95 -6.36
CA GLY A 70 9.21 5.65 -5.69
C GLY A 70 8.83 5.05 -4.33
N VAL A 71 9.40 3.90 -3.97
CA VAL A 71 9.33 3.29 -2.63
C VAL A 71 10.73 2.85 -2.26
N THR A 72 11.26 3.35 -1.14
CA THR A 72 12.60 3.04 -0.66
C THR A 72 12.60 2.73 0.84
N LEU A 73 13.51 1.86 1.27
CA LEU A 73 13.69 1.48 2.65
C LEU A 73 14.84 2.28 3.28
N ALA A 74 14.60 2.85 4.45
CA ALA A 74 15.60 3.42 5.34
C ALA A 74 15.77 2.50 6.56
N LYS A 75 16.97 1.94 6.73
CA LYS A 75 17.30 0.99 7.81
C LYS A 75 17.78 1.71 9.10
N GLY A 76 17.44 2.95 9.25
CA GLY A 76 17.77 3.81 10.37
C GLY A 76 17.29 5.23 10.07
N ILE A 77 17.16 6.01 11.13
CA ILE A 77 16.69 7.40 11.03
C ILE A 77 17.68 8.30 10.28
N ASP A 78 18.95 7.97 10.32
CA ASP A 78 20.04 8.65 9.61
C ASP A 78 19.88 8.62 8.08
N GLN A 79 19.17 7.62 7.56
CA GLN A 79 18.94 7.47 6.12
C GLN A 79 17.66 8.15 5.62
N VAL A 80 16.74 8.53 6.53
CA VAL A 80 15.39 9.00 6.16
C VAL A 80 15.44 10.26 5.29
N GLU A 81 16.21 11.27 5.70
CA GLU A 81 16.30 12.53 4.95
C GLU A 81 16.85 12.33 3.55
N GLU A 82 17.91 11.53 3.39
CA GLU A 82 18.49 11.19 2.09
C GLU A 82 17.47 10.51 1.17
N LYS A 83 16.73 9.52 1.70
CA LYS A 83 15.69 8.81 0.94
C LYS A 83 14.52 9.71 0.55
N VAL A 84 14.09 10.60 1.45
CA VAL A 84 13.07 11.60 1.14
C VAL A 84 13.55 12.56 0.05
N ARG A 85 14.78 13.06 0.13
CA ARG A 85 15.41 13.95 -0.87
C ARG A 85 15.51 13.28 -2.24
N GLY A 86 15.74 11.98 -2.29
CA GLY A 86 15.82 11.21 -3.53
C GLY A 86 14.48 11.07 -4.26
N ILE A 87 13.35 11.36 -3.60
CA ILE A 87 12.00 11.12 -4.14
C ILE A 87 11.20 12.43 -4.24
N LEU A 88 11.21 13.25 -3.20
CA LEU A 88 10.38 14.44 -3.10
C LEU A 88 10.83 15.51 -4.09
N GLY A 89 9.87 16.07 -4.83
CA GLY A 89 10.10 17.11 -5.83
C GLY A 89 10.44 16.58 -7.23
N GLY A 90 10.88 15.31 -7.34
CA GLY A 90 11.21 14.69 -8.62
C GLY A 90 9.99 14.19 -9.39
N HIS A 91 10.20 13.69 -10.60
CA HIS A 91 9.17 13.14 -11.49
C HIS A 91 9.29 11.61 -11.50
N LEU A 92 8.29 10.94 -10.92
CA LEU A 92 8.25 9.49 -10.84
C LEU A 92 7.54 8.89 -12.05
N THR A 93 8.28 8.10 -12.82
CA THR A 93 7.77 7.31 -13.95
C THR A 93 7.50 5.88 -13.50
N THR A 94 6.31 5.37 -13.79
CA THR A 94 5.87 4.00 -13.54
C THR A 94 5.22 3.41 -14.80
N ALA A 95 4.94 2.11 -14.83
CA ALA A 95 4.20 1.49 -15.93
C ALA A 95 2.84 2.17 -16.20
N GLN A 96 2.20 2.71 -15.15
CA GLN A 96 0.89 3.35 -15.25
C GLN A 96 0.96 4.86 -15.60
N THR A 97 2.13 5.46 -15.71
CA THR A 97 2.26 6.89 -16.07
C THR A 97 2.43 7.14 -17.57
N ASN A 98 2.36 6.09 -18.40
CA ASN A 98 2.48 6.17 -19.87
C ASN A 98 3.72 6.93 -20.33
N GLY A 99 4.86 6.70 -19.67
CA GLY A 99 6.14 7.32 -20.01
C GLY A 99 6.29 8.80 -19.64
N LYS A 100 5.30 9.39 -18.93
CA LYS A 100 5.39 10.76 -18.43
C LYS A 100 5.51 10.71 -16.90
N GLY A 101 6.63 11.19 -16.36
CA GLY A 101 6.83 11.29 -14.92
C GLY A 101 5.75 12.15 -14.25
N LYS A 102 5.25 11.70 -13.10
CA LYS A 102 4.38 12.50 -12.25
C LYS A 102 5.18 13.12 -11.12
N LYS A 103 5.04 14.43 -10.95
CA LYS A 103 5.74 15.16 -9.89
C LYS A 103 5.31 14.64 -8.51
N VAL A 104 6.30 14.33 -7.69
CA VAL A 104 6.09 13.88 -6.31
C VAL A 104 6.07 15.10 -5.39
N ASN A 105 4.87 15.55 -5.02
CA ASN A 105 4.71 16.70 -4.13
C ASN A 105 4.67 16.31 -2.64
N LYS A 106 4.51 15.03 -2.34
CA LYS A 106 4.45 14.51 -0.97
C LYS A 106 5.05 13.12 -0.93
N VAL A 107 5.65 12.77 0.21
CA VAL A 107 6.04 11.41 0.54
C VAL A 107 5.38 10.99 1.85
N LEU A 108 5.07 9.71 1.96
CA LEU A 108 4.63 9.07 3.20
C LEU A 108 5.85 8.36 3.81
N ILE A 109 6.24 8.76 5.00
CA ILE A 109 7.22 8.04 5.82
C ILE A 109 6.41 7.08 6.69
N ALA A 110 6.49 5.79 6.40
CA ALA A 110 5.72 4.74 7.07
C ALA A 110 6.64 3.83 7.88
N GLN A 111 6.10 3.24 8.95
CA GLN A 111 6.80 2.19 9.67
C GLN A 111 7.07 1.01 8.74
N ASP A 112 8.21 0.35 8.88
CA ASP A 112 8.42 -0.95 8.28
C ASP A 112 7.74 -2.01 9.14
N VAL A 113 6.85 -2.80 8.52
CA VAL A 113 6.12 -3.88 9.20
C VAL A 113 6.77 -5.24 9.01
N TYR A 114 7.86 -5.31 8.22
CA TYR A 114 8.62 -6.53 7.99
C TYR A 114 9.77 -6.71 9.00
N TYR A 115 10.27 -5.65 9.58
CA TYR A 115 11.39 -5.70 10.50
C TYR A 115 11.00 -5.16 11.91
N PRO A 116 11.46 -5.79 12.98
CA PRO A 116 12.18 -7.07 13.08
C PRO A 116 11.21 -8.28 13.10
N GLY A 117 10.87 -8.79 11.92
CA GLY A 117 10.00 -9.96 11.78
C GLY A 117 10.68 -11.24 12.29
N VAL A 118 9.93 -12.05 13.02
CA VAL A 118 10.35 -13.39 13.51
C VAL A 118 9.63 -14.52 12.82
N ALA A 119 8.59 -14.20 12.04
CA ALA A 119 7.79 -15.15 11.27
C ALA A 119 7.92 -14.86 9.77
N GLU A 120 7.63 -15.86 8.96
CA GLU A 120 7.46 -15.68 7.53
C GLU A 120 6.26 -14.76 7.27
N ILE A 121 6.46 -13.78 6.38
CA ILE A 121 5.44 -12.78 6.07
C ILE A 121 4.68 -13.24 4.85
N GLU A 122 3.36 -13.34 5.01
CA GLU A 122 2.44 -13.58 3.92
C GLU A 122 1.76 -12.29 3.50
N GLU A 123 1.75 -12.00 2.20
CA GLU A 123 1.06 -10.86 1.63
C GLU A 123 -0.15 -11.33 0.81
N PHE A 124 -1.28 -10.69 1.03
CA PHE A 124 -2.50 -10.92 0.26
C PHE A 124 -2.88 -9.69 -0.53
N TYR A 125 -3.49 -9.90 -1.68
CA TYR A 125 -4.17 -8.84 -2.40
C TYR A 125 -5.64 -8.80 -1.98
N MET A 126 -6.17 -7.61 -1.67
CA MET A 126 -7.59 -7.41 -1.44
C MET A 126 -8.03 -6.02 -1.92
N SER A 127 -9.12 -5.98 -2.66
CA SER A 127 -9.76 -4.74 -3.09
C SER A 127 -11.28 -4.84 -3.01
N VAL A 128 -11.93 -3.71 -2.78
CA VAL A 128 -13.40 -3.58 -2.83
C VAL A 128 -13.74 -2.64 -3.98
N LEU A 129 -14.48 -3.15 -4.94
CA LEU A 129 -14.83 -2.46 -6.18
C LEU A 129 -16.35 -2.34 -6.32
N LEU A 130 -16.80 -1.27 -6.97
CA LEU A 130 -18.18 -1.19 -7.47
C LEU A 130 -18.21 -1.80 -8.89
N ASP A 131 -18.84 -2.95 -9.01
CA ASP A 131 -19.16 -3.53 -10.32
C ASP A 131 -20.44 -2.86 -10.85
N ARG A 132 -20.29 -2.05 -11.90
CA ARG A 132 -21.37 -1.24 -12.44
C ARG A 132 -22.33 -2.04 -13.32
N GLU A 133 -21.90 -3.15 -13.90
CA GLU A 133 -22.74 -4.01 -14.74
C GLU A 133 -23.83 -4.67 -13.91
N ILE A 134 -23.46 -5.17 -12.73
CA ILE A 134 -24.38 -5.83 -11.80
C ILE A 134 -24.85 -4.93 -10.66
N SER A 135 -24.39 -3.65 -10.61
CA SER A 135 -24.72 -2.66 -9.56
C SER A 135 -24.51 -3.19 -8.14
N LYS A 136 -23.39 -3.91 -7.91
CA LYS A 136 -23.01 -4.50 -6.61
C LYS A 136 -21.58 -4.21 -6.26
N ASN A 137 -21.29 -4.26 -4.97
CA ASN A 137 -19.90 -4.27 -4.51
C ASN A 137 -19.30 -5.67 -4.74
N VAL A 138 -18.04 -5.70 -5.12
CA VAL A 138 -17.29 -6.94 -5.32
C VAL A 138 -15.99 -6.85 -4.53
N ILE A 139 -15.72 -7.86 -3.72
CA ILE A 139 -14.40 -8.06 -3.11
C ILE A 139 -13.61 -8.93 -4.09
N VAL A 140 -12.47 -8.41 -4.54
CA VAL A 140 -11.48 -9.14 -5.33
C VAL A 140 -10.29 -9.42 -4.44
N TYR A 141 -9.84 -10.66 -4.37
CA TYR A 141 -8.77 -11.07 -3.48
C TYR A 141 -7.94 -12.21 -4.07
N SER A 142 -6.68 -12.30 -3.63
CA SER A 142 -5.73 -13.32 -4.08
C SER A 142 -4.67 -13.58 -2.98
N THR A 143 -4.12 -14.78 -2.97
CA THR A 143 -2.92 -15.13 -2.20
C THR A 143 -1.65 -14.49 -2.78
N GLU A 144 -1.70 -13.97 -4.01
CA GLU A 144 -0.58 -13.30 -4.66
C GLU A 144 -0.53 -11.82 -4.27
N GLY A 145 -0.14 -11.55 -3.02
CA GLY A 145 0.13 -10.20 -2.53
C GLY A 145 1.51 -9.69 -2.96
N GLY A 146 1.75 -8.38 -2.78
CA GLY A 146 3.02 -7.75 -3.13
C GLY A 146 3.34 -7.72 -4.63
N MET A 147 2.50 -8.30 -5.47
CA MET A 147 2.65 -8.38 -6.92
C MET A 147 1.69 -7.42 -7.64
N ASP A 148 1.98 -7.19 -8.92
CA ASP A 148 1.08 -6.47 -9.81
C ASP A 148 -0.12 -7.36 -10.13
N ILE A 149 -1.32 -6.97 -9.69
CA ILE A 149 -2.53 -7.78 -9.87
C ILE A 149 -2.89 -7.97 -11.34
N GLU A 150 -2.53 -7.03 -12.21
CA GLU A 150 -2.71 -7.14 -13.65
C GLU A 150 -1.86 -8.30 -14.20
N HIS A 151 -0.65 -8.47 -13.71
CA HIS A 151 0.22 -9.60 -14.07
C HIS A 151 -0.38 -10.93 -13.59
N VAL A 152 -0.93 -10.98 -12.39
CA VAL A 152 -1.62 -12.17 -11.87
C VAL A 152 -2.85 -12.50 -12.74
N ALA A 153 -3.61 -11.49 -13.15
CA ALA A 153 -4.79 -11.65 -14.01
C ALA A 153 -4.45 -12.22 -15.39
N GLU A 154 -3.27 -11.87 -15.92
CA GLU A 154 -2.83 -12.36 -17.24
C GLU A 154 -2.24 -13.78 -17.19
N HIS A 155 -1.52 -14.13 -16.13
CA HIS A 155 -0.73 -15.37 -16.07
C HIS A 155 -1.33 -16.47 -15.20
N THR A 156 -2.03 -16.11 -14.13
CA THR A 156 -2.61 -17.04 -13.15
C THR A 156 -4.00 -16.57 -12.69
N PRO A 157 -4.95 -16.38 -13.63
CA PRO A 157 -6.27 -15.82 -13.31
C PRO A 157 -7.07 -16.68 -12.30
N GLU A 158 -6.78 -17.98 -12.20
CA GLU A 158 -7.39 -18.90 -11.24
C GLU A 158 -7.06 -18.56 -9.78
N LYS A 159 -6.00 -17.77 -9.53
CA LYS A 159 -5.64 -17.29 -8.20
C LYS A 159 -6.40 -16.03 -7.78
N ILE A 160 -7.18 -15.45 -8.69
CA ILE A 160 -8.02 -14.28 -8.39
C ILE A 160 -9.43 -14.74 -8.07
N HIS A 161 -9.83 -14.49 -6.86
CA HIS A 161 -11.17 -14.80 -6.38
C HIS A 161 -12.03 -13.54 -6.35
N ARG A 162 -13.34 -13.73 -6.54
CA ARG A 162 -14.34 -12.66 -6.50
C ARG A 162 -15.48 -13.07 -5.59
N GLU A 163 -15.90 -12.14 -4.71
CA GLU A 163 -17.08 -12.31 -3.86
C GLU A 163 -18.03 -11.12 -4.07
N ILE A 164 -19.24 -11.42 -4.54
CA ILE A 164 -20.25 -10.40 -4.83
C ILE A 164 -21.01 -10.07 -3.55
N ILE A 165 -21.04 -8.79 -3.19
CA ILE A 165 -21.69 -8.30 -1.99
C ILE A 165 -22.94 -7.50 -2.37
N ASP A 166 -24.10 -7.95 -1.93
CA ASP A 166 -25.33 -7.20 -2.10
C ASP A 166 -25.32 -6.02 -1.12
N PRO A 167 -25.39 -4.76 -1.62
CA PRO A 167 -25.29 -3.59 -0.76
C PRO A 167 -26.46 -3.44 0.24
N ARG A 168 -27.57 -4.17 0.02
CA ARG A 168 -28.72 -4.15 0.94
C ARG A 168 -28.50 -4.95 2.21
N VAL A 169 -27.62 -5.96 2.15
CA VAL A 169 -27.35 -6.87 3.28
C VAL A 169 -25.89 -6.83 3.75
N GLY A 170 -24.99 -6.27 2.94
CA GLY A 170 -23.56 -6.22 3.25
C GLY A 170 -22.86 -7.56 3.18
N LEU A 171 -21.60 -7.58 3.64
CA LEU A 171 -20.80 -8.81 3.73
C LEU A 171 -21.39 -9.74 4.79
N GLN A 172 -21.71 -10.97 4.39
CA GLN A 172 -22.27 -11.99 5.28
C GLN A 172 -21.17 -12.88 5.88
N GLY A 173 -21.40 -13.43 7.08
CA GLY A 173 -20.42 -14.24 7.77
C GLY A 173 -19.93 -15.47 6.98
N PHE A 174 -20.79 -16.11 6.16
CA PHE A 174 -20.37 -17.21 5.31
C PHE A 174 -19.43 -16.75 4.18
N GLN A 175 -19.63 -15.54 3.64
CA GLN A 175 -18.76 -14.94 2.62
C GLN A 175 -17.39 -14.61 3.21
N ALA A 176 -17.36 -14.04 4.41
CA ALA A 176 -16.12 -13.76 5.12
C ALA A 176 -15.31 -15.06 5.36
N ARG A 177 -15.97 -16.13 5.83
CA ARG A 177 -15.32 -17.44 5.99
C ARG A 177 -14.82 -18.03 4.67
N LYS A 178 -15.58 -17.89 3.59
CA LYS A 178 -15.15 -18.33 2.25
C LYS A 178 -13.89 -17.59 1.80
N ILE A 179 -13.84 -16.27 2.00
CA ILE A 179 -12.67 -15.45 1.70
C ILE A 179 -11.48 -15.94 2.51
N ALA A 180 -11.62 -16.08 3.83
CA ALA A 180 -10.57 -16.53 4.71
C ALA A 180 -10.05 -17.92 4.32
N PHE A 181 -10.95 -18.86 4.00
CA PHE A 181 -10.59 -20.21 3.53
C PHE A 181 -9.80 -20.17 2.21
N ASN A 182 -10.24 -19.38 1.22
CA ASN A 182 -9.55 -19.25 -0.05
C ASN A 182 -8.18 -18.57 0.07
N LEU A 183 -7.99 -17.73 1.09
CA LEU A 183 -6.69 -17.15 1.43
C LEU A 183 -5.80 -18.08 2.25
N GLY A 184 -6.27 -19.29 2.59
CA GLY A 184 -5.51 -20.26 3.39
C GLY A 184 -5.42 -19.92 4.88
N LEU A 185 -6.22 -18.96 5.35
CA LEU A 185 -6.20 -18.55 6.76
C LEU A 185 -6.71 -19.68 7.67
N SER A 186 -6.12 -19.81 8.85
CA SER A 186 -6.49 -20.81 9.85
C SER A 186 -6.26 -20.28 11.26
N GLY A 187 -6.76 -21.00 12.26
CA GLY A 187 -6.59 -20.64 13.67
C GLY A 187 -7.21 -19.27 14.00
N GLU A 188 -6.47 -18.42 14.70
CA GLU A 188 -6.93 -17.09 15.11
C GLU A 188 -7.11 -16.12 13.94
N ALA A 189 -6.47 -16.39 12.80
CA ALA A 189 -6.61 -15.55 11.60
C ALA A 189 -7.87 -15.86 10.78
N PHE A 190 -8.56 -16.98 11.07
CA PHE A 190 -9.81 -17.41 10.44
C PHE A 190 -11.01 -16.89 11.24
#